data_2fa93820f38f5e8df1d42844de25b971
#
_entry.id   2fa93820f38f5e8df1d42844de25b971
#
_cell.length_a   1.000
_cell.length_b   1.000
_cell.length_c   1.000
_cell.angle_alpha   90.00
_cell.angle_beta   90.00
_cell.angle_gamma   90.00
#
_symmetry.space_group_name_H-M   'P 1'
#
loop_
_entity.id
_entity.type
_entity.pdbx_description
1 polymer ?
#
loop_
_entity_poly.entity_id
_entity_poly.type
_entity_poly.pdbx_seq_one_letter_code
_entity_poly.pdbx_strand_id
1 'polypeptide(L)'
;MLKRLWLILGPVFCALLMVAALLFFYPINHKHNYTEEKKAAVSLNAEGFKSRTKKQEALSDPQHRFVPYFGSSEWLRFDVVHPAVLAEKYDRNYRPYFLGERGAASLNQYFGMQQILPELKDNTAVYVVSPQWFTKKGYDSSAFQQFFNSDQLLSLIHI
;
A
#
# COMPACT_ATOMS: atom_id res chain seq x y z
N MET A 1 -10.02 -34.19 39.04
CA MET A 1 -10.31 -32.93 38.31
C MET A 1 -9.15 -32.49 37.40
N LEU A 2 -7.91 -32.41 37.86
CA LEU A 2 -6.74 -31.97 37.11
C LEU A 2 -6.50 -32.76 35.79
N LYS A 3 -6.61 -34.09 35.81
CA LYS A 3 -6.44 -34.95 34.62
C LYS A 3 -7.44 -34.65 33.50
N ARG A 4 -8.69 -34.35 33.84
CA ARG A 4 -9.72 -34.00 32.84
C ARG A 4 -9.48 -32.60 32.27
N LEU A 5 -8.99 -31.68 33.07
CA LEU A 5 -8.61 -30.35 32.63
C LEU A 5 -7.43 -30.40 31.64
N TRP A 6 -6.44 -31.24 31.88
CA TRP A 6 -5.29 -31.46 30.99
C TRP A 6 -5.68 -32.09 29.65
N LEU A 7 -6.67 -33.00 29.64
CA LEU A 7 -7.19 -33.59 28.40
C LEU A 7 -7.87 -32.57 27.50
N ILE A 8 -8.42 -31.50 28.04
CA ILE A 8 -9.09 -30.44 27.26
C ILE A 8 -8.09 -29.31 26.93
N LEU A 9 -7.34 -28.84 27.90
CA LEU A 9 -6.42 -27.70 27.71
C LEU A 9 -5.12 -28.08 27.00
N GLY A 10 -4.65 -29.32 27.15
CA GLY A 10 -3.41 -29.80 26.52
C GLY A 10 -3.42 -29.67 25.00
N PRO A 11 -4.42 -30.20 24.26
CA PRO A 11 -4.51 -30.07 22.82
C PRO A 11 -4.65 -28.61 22.40
N VAL A 12 -5.40 -27.78 23.13
CA VAL A 12 -5.54 -26.34 22.80
C VAL A 12 -4.20 -25.62 22.95
N PHE A 13 -3.46 -25.90 24.02
CA PHE A 13 -2.13 -25.31 24.23
C PHE A 13 -1.14 -25.75 23.16
N CYS A 14 -1.14 -27.03 22.77
CA CYS A 14 -0.31 -27.54 21.67
C CYS A 14 -0.67 -26.90 20.33
N ALA A 15 -1.96 -26.72 20.06
CA ALA A 15 -2.40 -26.02 18.83
C ALA A 15 -1.94 -24.56 18.81
N LEU A 16 -2.05 -23.85 19.92
CA LEU A 16 -1.56 -22.46 20.04
C LEU A 16 -0.04 -22.37 19.87
N LEU A 17 0.71 -23.30 20.46
CA LEU A 17 2.17 -23.36 20.27
C LEU A 17 2.53 -23.65 18.83
N MET A 18 1.81 -24.54 18.15
CA MET A 18 2.04 -24.85 16.75
C MET A 18 1.75 -23.63 15.86
N VAL A 19 0.66 -22.91 16.08
CA VAL A 19 0.35 -21.66 15.37
C VAL A 19 1.41 -20.61 15.64
N ALA A 20 1.81 -20.42 16.90
CA ALA A 20 2.87 -19.49 17.25
C ALA A 20 4.20 -19.85 16.56
N ALA A 21 4.57 -21.12 16.55
CA ALA A 21 5.77 -21.60 15.86
C ALA A 21 5.67 -21.33 14.35
N LEU A 22 4.53 -21.60 13.71
CA LEU A 22 4.33 -21.29 12.29
C LEU A 22 4.46 -19.80 12.04
N LEU A 23 3.92 -18.93 12.88
CA LEU A 23 4.03 -17.48 12.72
C LEU A 23 5.46 -16.97 12.91
N PHE A 24 6.23 -17.57 13.84
CA PHE A 24 7.60 -17.14 14.12
C PHE A 24 8.64 -17.72 13.15
N PHE A 25 8.44 -18.95 12.70
CA PHE A 25 9.40 -19.66 11.87
C PHE A 25 9.04 -19.72 10.39
N TYR A 26 7.83 -19.26 10.01
CA TYR A 26 7.48 -19.19 8.60
C TYR A 26 8.27 -18.06 7.95
N PRO A 27 9.21 -18.36 7.07
CA PRO A 27 10.00 -17.33 6.41
C PRO A 27 9.06 -16.53 5.52
N ILE A 28 8.79 -15.28 5.90
CA ILE A 28 8.13 -14.31 5.02
C ILE A 28 9.16 -13.95 3.94
N ASN A 29 9.24 -14.80 2.92
CA ASN A 29 10.09 -14.56 1.77
C ASN A 29 9.38 -13.51 0.90
N HIS A 30 9.72 -12.25 1.08
CA HIS A 30 9.39 -11.18 0.16
C HIS A 30 10.21 -11.36 -1.13
N LYS A 31 9.76 -12.26 -1.98
CA LYS A 31 10.35 -12.38 -3.31
C LYS A 31 9.72 -11.32 -4.19
N HIS A 32 10.54 -10.39 -4.66
CA HIS A 32 10.12 -9.45 -5.68
C HIS A 32 9.61 -10.20 -6.91
N ASN A 33 8.35 -9.93 -7.27
CA ASN A 33 7.72 -10.44 -8.47
C ASN A 33 7.31 -9.26 -9.35
N TYR A 34 8.20 -8.88 -10.24
CA TYR A 34 8.01 -7.73 -11.13
C TYR A 34 6.67 -7.74 -11.87
N THR A 35 6.21 -8.92 -12.31
CA THR A 35 4.92 -9.02 -13.01
C THR A 35 3.75 -8.64 -12.11
N GLU A 36 3.74 -9.10 -10.86
CA GLU A 36 2.70 -8.76 -9.89
C GLU A 36 2.83 -7.31 -9.40
N GLU A 37 4.05 -6.83 -9.18
CA GLU A 37 4.32 -5.44 -8.82
C GLU A 37 3.88 -4.47 -9.93
N LYS A 38 4.16 -4.79 -11.20
CA LYS A 38 3.71 -4.02 -12.37
C LYS A 38 2.17 -3.98 -12.47
N LYS A 39 1.49 -5.09 -12.22
CA LYS A 39 0.02 -5.13 -12.17
C LYS A 39 -0.53 -4.31 -11.00
N ALA A 40 0.08 -4.46 -9.82
CA ALA A 40 -0.32 -3.71 -8.63
C ALA A 40 -0.13 -2.21 -8.82
N ALA A 41 0.95 -1.80 -9.49
CA ALA A 41 1.29 -0.40 -9.73
C ALA A 41 0.25 0.36 -10.55
N VAL A 42 -0.47 -0.32 -11.45
CA VAL A 42 -1.53 0.27 -12.28
C VAL A 42 -2.94 -0.04 -11.77
N SER A 43 -3.05 -0.82 -10.70
CA SER A 43 -4.33 -1.20 -10.10
C SER A 43 -4.82 -0.12 -9.13
N LEU A 44 -5.77 0.68 -9.60
CA LEU A 44 -6.39 1.75 -8.79
C LEU A 44 -7.56 1.17 -7.99
N ASN A 45 -7.27 0.75 -6.76
CA ASN A 45 -8.28 0.26 -5.83
C ASN A 45 -7.92 0.62 -4.38
N ALA A 46 -8.95 0.68 -3.53
CA ALA A 46 -8.80 1.07 -2.13
C ALA A 46 -7.88 0.12 -1.35
N GLU A 47 -7.87 -1.16 -1.68
CA GLU A 47 -7.03 -2.15 -1.00
C GLU A 47 -5.55 -1.93 -1.34
N GLY A 48 -5.21 -1.77 -2.62
CA GLY A 48 -3.85 -1.44 -3.05
C GLY A 48 -3.36 -0.13 -2.44
N PHE A 49 -4.24 0.89 -2.37
CA PHE A 49 -3.93 2.16 -1.73
C PHE A 49 -3.61 2.00 -0.23
N LYS A 50 -4.36 1.16 0.49
CA LYS A 50 -4.17 0.91 1.94
C LYS A 50 -3.00 -0.04 2.24
N SER A 51 -2.65 -0.93 1.33
CA SER A 51 -1.62 -1.95 1.59
C SER A 51 -0.23 -1.34 1.69
N ARG A 52 0.33 -1.33 2.90
CA ARG A 52 1.72 -0.95 3.13
C ARG A 52 2.69 -1.91 2.43
N THR A 53 2.50 -3.21 2.63
CA THR A 53 3.40 -4.25 2.12
C THR A 53 3.57 -4.19 0.61
N LYS A 54 2.48 -4.13 -0.16
CA LYS A 54 2.55 -4.04 -1.63
C LYS A 54 3.30 -2.80 -2.11
N LYS A 55 3.10 -1.67 -1.44
CA LYS A 55 3.84 -0.43 -1.76
C LYS A 55 5.32 -0.57 -1.46
N GLN A 56 5.65 -1.11 -0.29
CA GLN A 56 7.04 -1.30 0.13
C GLN A 56 7.77 -2.29 -0.77
N GLU A 57 7.15 -3.43 -1.09
CA GLU A 57 7.72 -4.41 -2.02
C GLU A 57 8.07 -3.77 -3.35
N ALA A 58 7.13 -3.07 -4.00
CA ALA A 58 7.38 -2.45 -5.29
C ALA A 58 8.44 -1.33 -5.21
N LEU A 59 8.36 -0.45 -4.21
CA LEU A 59 9.27 0.70 -4.11
C LEU A 59 10.68 0.32 -3.65
N SER A 60 10.86 -0.85 -3.03
CA SER A 60 12.15 -1.38 -2.60
C SER A 60 12.76 -2.38 -3.58
N ASP A 61 12.14 -2.63 -4.75
CA ASP A 61 12.68 -3.53 -5.76
C ASP A 61 14.05 -3.02 -6.25
N PRO A 62 15.13 -3.79 -6.05
CA PRO A 62 16.47 -3.38 -6.44
C PRO A 62 16.73 -3.43 -7.96
N GLN A 63 15.89 -4.14 -8.71
CA GLN A 63 16.05 -4.36 -10.15
C GLN A 63 15.15 -3.45 -10.99
N HIS A 64 14.00 -3.04 -10.45
CA HIS A 64 13.00 -2.28 -11.16
C HIS A 64 12.61 -1.03 -10.38
N ARG A 65 12.82 0.11 -10.98
CA ARG A 65 12.51 1.39 -10.35
C ARG A 65 11.04 1.73 -10.52
N PHE A 66 10.29 1.70 -9.42
CA PHE A 66 8.96 2.27 -9.35
C PHE A 66 8.99 3.69 -8.77
N VAL A 67 8.21 4.59 -9.36
CA VAL A 67 8.06 5.97 -8.90
C VAL A 67 6.62 6.16 -8.43
N PRO A 68 6.37 6.51 -7.15
CA PRO A 68 5.03 6.70 -6.64
C PRO A 68 4.39 7.97 -7.20
N TYR A 69 3.15 7.84 -7.66
CA TYR A 69 2.30 8.90 -8.21
C TYR A 69 1.07 9.04 -7.33
N PHE A 70 1.09 10.02 -6.45
CA PHE A 70 -0.03 10.33 -5.56
C PHE A 70 -1.03 11.23 -6.26
N GLY A 71 -2.32 10.94 -6.07
CA GLY A 71 -3.39 11.69 -6.68
C GLY A 71 -4.77 11.12 -6.34
N SER A 72 -5.75 11.32 -7.19
CA SER A 72 -7.09 10.75 -7.02
C SER A 72 -7.62 10.15 -8.33
N SER A 73 -8.80 10.51 -8.77
CA SER A 73 -9.44 9.92 -9.96
C SER A 73 -8.80 10.32 -11.30
N GLU A 74 -7.86 11.23 -11.33
CA GLU A 74 -7.11 11.61 -12.52
C GLU A 74 -6.36 10.44 -13.16
N TRP A 75 -5.90 9.49 -12.36
CA TRP A 75 -5.20 8.30 -12.83
C TRP A 75 -6.10 7.25 -13.49
N LEU A 76 -7.43 7.42 -13.42
CA LEU A 76 -8.39 6.54 -14.10
C LEU A 76 -8.51 6.81 -15.61
N ARG A 77 -7.98 7.94 -16.08
CA ARG A 77 -8.04 8.32 -17.49
C ARG A 77 -6.83 7.83 -18.25
N PHE A 78 -6.90 6.60 -18.75
CA PHE A 78 -5.88 6.05 -19.62
C PHE A 78 -6.04 6.61 -21.03
N ASP A 79 -5.14 7.49 -21.41
CA ASP A 79 -5.02 8.06 -22.75
C ASP A 79 -3.54 8.03 -23.19
N VAL A 80 -3.27 8.58 -24.37
CA VAL A 80 -1.92 8.60 -24.98
C VAL A 80 -0.87 9.40 -24.18
N VAL A 81 -1.31 10.28 -23.29
CA VAL A 81 -0.45 11.09 -22.41
C VAL A 81 -0.41 10.57 -20.97
N HIS A 82 -1.06 9.44 -20.69
CA HIS A 82 -1.03 8.84 -19.37
C HIS A 82 0.41 8.43 -18.99
N PRO A 83 0.88 8.71 -17.75
CA PRO A 83 2.28 8.44 -17.37
C PRO A 83 2.72 6.98 -17.56
N ALA A 84 1.84 6.00 -17.36
CA ALA A 84 2.17 4.59 -17.61
C ALA A 84 2.40 4.32 -19.10
N VAL A 85 1.55 4.88 -19.95
CA VAL A 85 1.66 4.76 -21.43
C VAL A 85 2.95 5.43 -21.91
N LEU A 86 3.24 6.64 -21.41
CA LEU A 86 4.46 7.35 -21.77
C LEU A 86 5.72 6.64 -21.28
N ALA A 87 5.72 6.10 -20.06
CA ALA A 87 6.86 5.36 -19.52
C ALA A 87 7.16 4.10 -20.35
N GLU A 88 6.14 3.42 -20.83
CA GLU A 88 6.29 2.24 -21.68
C GLU A 88 6.69 2.61 -23.12
N LYS A 89 6.00 3.58 -23.72
CA LYS A 89 6.26 4.05 -25.11
C LYS A 89 7.68 4.58 -25.30
N TYR A 90 8.22 5.26 -24.30
CA TYR A 90 9.56 5.86 -24.36
C TYR A 90 10.62 5.05 -23.63
N ASP A 91 10.33 3.81 -23.30
CA ASP A 91 11.22 2.87 -22.61
C ASP A 91 11.96 3.53 -21.41
N ARG A 92 11.20 4.19 -20.55
CA ARG A 92 11.76 4.87 -19.38
C ARG A 92 12.33 3.85 -18.38
N ASN A 93 13.41 4.23 -17.74
CA ASN A 93 14.08 3.44 -16.70
C ASN A 93 13.30 3.36 -15.38
N TYR A 94 12.03 3.75 -15.37
CA TYR A 94 11.12 3.67 -14.24
C TYR A 94 9.71 3.29 -14.69
N ARG A 95 8.90 2.83 -13.75
CA ARG A 95 7.47 2.60 -13.93
C ARG A 95 6.68 3.41 -12.91
N PRO A 96 5.60 4.11 -13.30
CA PRO A 96 4.72 4.78 -12.35
C PRO A 96 4.02 3.76 -11.44
N TYR A 97 3.95 4.08 -10.16
CA TYR A 97 3.15 3.36 -9.17
C TYR A 97 2.02 4.28 -8.71
N PHE A 98 0.79 4.01 -9.14
CA PHE A 98 -0.33 4.92 -8.90
C PHE A 98 -0.93 4.68 -7.51
N LEU A 99 -0.91 5.73 -6.72
CA LEU A 99 -1.43 5.79 -5.36
C LEU A 99 -2.56 6.82 -5.32
N GLY A 100 -3.69 6.45 -5.89
CA GLY A 100 -4.84 7.32 -5.94
C GLY A 100 -6.09 6.58 -6.38
N GLU A 101 -7.23 6.99 -5.85
CA GLU A 101 -8.52 6.41 -6.16
C GLU A 101 -9.57 7.52 -6.10
N ARG A 102 -10.72 7.31 -6.73
CA ARG A 102 -11.82 8.28 -6.72
C ARG A 102 -12.20 8.66 -5.29
N GLY A 103 -12.14 9.94 -4.97
CA GLY A 103 -12.46 10.47 -3.65
C GLY A 103 -11.28 10.52 -2.67
N ALA A 104 -10.12 9.96 -3.01
CA ALA A 104 -8.94 10.16 -2.20
C ALA A 104 -8.54 11.64 -2.20
N ALA A 105 -8.53 12.26 -1.03
CA ALA A 105 -8.18 13.67 -0.83
C ALA A 105 -6.80 13.81 -0.18
N SER A 106 -6.36 15.05 0.03
CA SER A 106 -5.04 15.37 0.59
C SER A 106 -4.73 14.61 1.89
N LEU A 107 -5.70 14.46 2.78
CA LEU A 107 -5.51 13.75 4.04
C LEU A 107 -5.27 12.24 3.82
N ASN A 108 -5.98 11.61 2.89
CA ASN A 108 -5.73 10.21 2.53
C ASN A 108 -4.32 10.04 1.95
N GLN A 109 -3.90 10.97 1.09
CA GLN A 109 -2.58 10.97 0.49
C GLN A 109 -1.48 11.14 1.54
N TYR A 110 -1.69 12.04 2.51
CA TYR A 110 -0.77 12.21 3.62
C TYR A 110 -0.55 10.90 4.38
N PHE A 111 -1.62 10.22 4.79
CA PHE A 111 -1.50 8.91 5.46
C PHE A 111 -0.87 7.85 4.56
N GLY A 112 -1.20 7.86 3.27
CA GLY A 112 -0.59 6.95 2.30
C GLY A 112 0.93 7.15 2.15
N MET A 113 1.39 8.41 2.16
CA MET A 113 2.83 8.75 2.14
C MET A 113 3.53 8.35 3.43
N GLN A 114 2.90 8.57 4.58
CA GLN A 114 3.49 8.20 5.88
C GLN A 114 3.80 6.71 5.99
N GLN A 115 2.96 5.86 5.41
CA GLN A 115 3.21 4.40 5.42
C GLN A 115 4.50 3.98 4.72
N ILE A 116 4.95 4.76 3.75
CA ILE A 116 6.10 4.47 2.88
C ILE A 116 7.18 5.57 2.96
N LEU A 117 7.20 6.30 4.06
CA LEU A 117 8.14 7.41 4.25
C LEU A 117 9.61 6.99 4.10
N PRO A 118 10.05 5.82 4.61
CA PRO A 118 11.41 5.35 4.39
C PRO A 118 11.76 5.15 2.91
N GLU A 119 10.83 4.64 2.13
CA GLU A 119 10.99 4.37 0.70
C GLU A 119 10.94 5.67 -0.14
N LEU A 120 10.34 6.74 0.40
CA LEU A 120 10.31 8.06 -0.24
C LEU A 120 11.59 8.87 0.01
N LYS A 121 12.35 8.53 1.06
CA LYS A 121 13.57 9.24 1.40
C LYS A 121 14.58 9.11 0.25
N ASP A 122 15.10 10.26 -0.19
CA ASP A 122 16.08 10.37 -1.28
C ASP A 122 15.58 9.83 -2.65
N ASN A 123 14.27 9.61 -2.78
CA ASN A 123 13.61 9.14 -3.98
C ASN A 123 12.67 10.19 -4.59
N THR A 124 12.39 10.01 -5.88
CA THR A 124 11.43 10.86 -6.60
C THR A 124 10.01 10.36 -6.35
N ALA A 125 9.10 11.29 -6.06
CA ALA A 125 7.66 11.04 -6.02
C ALA A 125 6.94 12.12 -6.81
N VAL A 126 5.79 11.80 -7.40
CA VAL A 126 4.90 12.75 -8.07
C VAL A 126 3.65 12.92 -7.22
N TYR A 127 3.32 14.16 -6.90
CA TYR A 127 2.12 14.48 -6.13
C TYR A 127 1.23 15.42 -6.93
N VAL A 128 0.06 14.94 -7.33
CA VAL A 128 -0.93 15.73 -8.05
C VAL A 128 -1.92 16.33 -7.07
N VAL A 129 -1.91 17.65 -6.98
CA VAL A 129 -2.79 18.41 -6.11
C VAL A 129 -4.04 18.78 -6.90
N SER A 130 -5.19 18.22 -6.53
CA SER A 130 -6.45 18.55 -7.16
C SER A 130 -7.08 19.79 -6.52
N PRO A 131 -7.47 20.81 -7.31
CA PRO A 131 -8.19 21.99 -6.78
C PRO A 131 -9.48 21.65 -6.04
N GLN A 132 -10.10 20.53 -6.36
CA GLN A 132 -11.33 20.05 -5.71
C GLN A 132 -11.14 19.78 -4.21
N TRP A 133 -9.94 19.48 -3.76
CA TRP A 133 -9.63 19.21 -2.35
C TRP A 133 -9.77 20.45 -1.46
N PHE A 134 -9.68 21.64 -2.05
CA PHE A 134 -9.72 22.93 -1.35
C PHE A 134 -11.10 23.59 -1.39
N THR A 135 -12.10 22.92 -1.94
CA THR A 135 -13.49 23.40 -1.92
C THR A 135 -14.16 23.03 -0.61
N LYS A 136 -15.25 23.74 -0.27
CA LYS A 136 -16.07 23.47 0.93
C LYS A 136 -16.64 22.04 0.99
N LYS A 137 -16.74 21.34 -0.15
CA LYS A 137 -17.18 19.95 -0.31
C LYS A 137 -16.03 19.00 -0.65
N GLY A 138 -14.79 19.46 -0.64
CA GLY A 138 -13.64 18.70 -1.13
C GLY A 138 -13.21 17.55 -0.23
N TYR A 139 -13.77 17.45 0.96
CA TYR A 139 -13.56 16.34 1.89
C TYR A 139 -14.89 15.58 2.05
N ASP A 140 -14.82 14.29 1.73
CA ASP A 140 -15.90 13.34 1.97
C ASP A 140 -15.44 12.33 3.04
N SER A 141 -16.14 12.33 4.17
CA SER A 141 -15.82 11.45 5.31
C SER A 141 -15.99 9.97 4.97
N SER A 142 -16.92 9.62 4.09
CA SER A 142 -17.12 8.24 3.64
C SER A 142 -15.97 7.78 2.76
N ALA A 143 -15.51 8.61 1.84
CA ALA A 143 -14.33 8.34 1.04
C ALA A 143 -13.08 8.24 1.91
N PHE A 144 -12.92 9.11 2.92
CA PHE A 144 -11.80 9.00 3.87
C PHE A 144 -11.80 7.64 4.57
N GLN A 145 -12.92 7.21 5.12
CA GLN A 145 -13.02 5.91 5.81
C GLN A 145 -12.70 4.73 4.88
N GLN A 146 -13.06 4.82 3.60
CA GLN A 146 -12.77 3.79 2.63
C GLN A 146 -11.26 3.60 2.40
N PHE A 147 -10.47 4.67 2.45
CA PHE A 147 -9.03 4.66 2.18
C PHE A 147 -8.16 4.68 3.43
N PHE A 148 -8.76 4.82 4.59
CA PHE A 148 -8.05 4.82 5.87
C PHE A 148 -8.01 3.41 6.49
N ASN A 149 -6.90 3.09 7.14
CA ASN A 149 -6.78 1.91 7.99
C ASN A 149 -5.92 2.22 9.25
N SER A 150 -5.97 1.31 10.21
CA SER A 150 -5.23 1.44 11.48
C SER A 150 -3.71 1.46 11.29
N ASP A 151 -3.18 0.77 10.28
CA ASP A 151 -1.73 0.74 10.00
C ASP A 151 -1.21 2.11 9.59
N GLN A 152 -2.04 2.90 8.93
CA GLN A 152 -1.72 4.29 8.58
C GLN A 152 -1.59 5.15 9.82
N LEU A 153 -2.43 4.93 10.84
CA LEU A 153 -2.34 5.63 12.12
C LEU A 153 -1.10 5.20 12.91
N LEU A 154 -0.83 3.89 12.95
CA LEU A 154 0.33 3.35 13.64
C LEU A 154 1.65 3.86 13.04
N SER A 155 1.70 4.11 11.74
CA SER A 155 2.88 4.68 11.09
C SER A 155 3.24 6.08 11.57
N LEU A 156 2.26 6.84 12.10
CA LEU A 156 2.49 8.15 12.71
C LEU A 156 3.10 8.09 14.11
N ILE A 157 2.89 6.98 14.83
CA ILE A 157 3.34 6.83 16.23
C ILE A 157 4.81 6.39 16.28
N HIS A 158 5.31 5.81 15.20
CA HIS A 158 6.67 5.27 15.11
C HIS A 158 7.67 6.20 14.37
N ILE A 159 7.33 7.47 14.21
CA ILE A 159 8.24 8.49 13.65
C ILE A 159 9.17 9.03 14.72
#